data_4371961a9b1fb62e1a460a63d8f40b37
#
_entry.id   4371961a9b1fb62e1a460a63d8f40b37
#
_cell.length_a   1.000
_cell.length_b   1.000
_cell.length_c   1.000
_cell.angle_alpha   90.00
_cell.angle_beta   90.00
_cell.angle_gamma   90.00
#
_symmetry.space_group_name_H-M   'P 1'
#
loop_
_entity.id
_entity.type
_entity.pdbx_description
1 polymer ?
#
loop_
_entity_poly.entity_id
_entity_poly.type
_entity_poly.pdbx_seq_one_letter_code
_entity_poly.pdbx_strand_id
1 'polypeptide(L)'
;VTLRANQNVTGLAMTTFGVGVGNFFGGSLIKLSGSEVPSIALSGTSYFFHRPLFAESEGWFYQDFLSYGFMVYLAIAIGFFVAWFMKHTRTGLHLRAVGENPNTADAASINVTKYKYMATCIGSMIAGLGGLYYVMDYASGVWSNNAFGDRGWLAIALVIFTIWRSNVGVFASILFGGLYILHMYIPTGSNPAVKELYKMLPYIVTIVVLCISSLRKKREDQPPQHLGLPYFREER
;
A
#
# COMPACT_ATOMS: atom_id res chain seq x y z
N VAL A 1 -12.10 -9.31 13.28
CA VAL A 1 -12.18 -8.72 14.62
C VAL A 1 -13.28 -9.42 15.41
N THR A 2 -14.54 -9.37 15.02
CA THR A 2 -15.67 -9.91 15.79
C THR A 2 -15.64 -11.44 15.90
N LEU A 3 -15.41 -12.13 14.78
CA LEU A 3 -15.38 -13.60 14.72
C LEU A 3 -14.09 -14.21 15.28
N ARG A 4 -13.14 -13.38 15.70
CA ARG A 4 -11.87 -13.81 16.30
C ARG A 4 -11.11 -14.87 15.47
N ALA A 5 -11.36 -14.87 14.13
CA ALA A 5 -10.72 -15.80 13.21
C ALA A 5 -9.22 -15.51 13.06
N ASN A 6 -8.48 -16.48 12.53
CA ASN A 6 -7.08 -16.30 12.18
C ASN A 6 -6.94 -15.16 11.13
N GLN A 7 -6.21 -14.10 11.50
CA GLN A 7 -6.11 -12.90 10.70
C GLN A 7 -5.38 -13.14 9.37
N ASN A 8 -4.38 -14.02 9.36
CA ASN A 8 -3.63 -14.32 8.14
C ASN A 8 -4.51 -15.06 7.12
N VAL A 9 -5.24 -16.09 7.58
CA VAL A 9 -6.17 -16.84 6.72
C VAL A 9 -7.30 -15.95 6.23
N THR A 10 -7.84 -15.10 7.10
CA THR A 10 -8.88 -14.13 6.72
C THR A 10 -8.36 -13.14 5.69
N GLY A 11 -7.12 -12.67 5.83
CA GLY A 11 -6.48 -11.77 4.87
C GLY A 11 -6.36 -12.41 3.48
N LEU A 12 -5.89 -13.65 3.40
CA LEU A 12 -5.79 -14.39 2.14
C LEU A 12 -7.17 -14.61 1.50
N ALA A 13 -8.17 -15.01 2.29
CA ALA A 13 -9.54 -15.18 1.81
C ALA A 13 -10.12 -13.87 1.27
N MET A 14 -9.91 -12.75 1.97
CA MET A 14 -10.35 -11.42 1.53
C MET A 14 -9.65 -10.97 0.25
N THR A 15 -8.37 -11.27 0.09
CA THR A 15 -7.63 -10.98 -1.15
C THR A 15 -8.24 -11.73 -2.34
N THR A 16 -8.46 -13.04 -2.21
CA THR A 16 -9.08 -13.86 -3.26
C THR A 16 -10.50 -13.39 -3.58
N PHE A 17 -11.29 -13.08 -2.54
CA PHE A 17 -12.63 -12.54 -2.70
C PHE A 17 -12.62 -11.19 -3.43
N GLY A 18 -11.72 -10.27 -3.01
CA GLY A 18 -11.59 -8.95 -3.63
C GLY A 18 -11.21 -9.02 -5.10
N VAL A 19 -10.26 -9.89 -5.47
CA VAL A 19 -9.88 -10.14 -6.87
C VAL A 19 -11.06 -10.72 -7.65
N GLY A 20 -11.79 -11.68 -7.08
CA GLY A 20 -12.97 -12.28 -7.72
C GLY A 20 -14.07 -11.27 -7.99
N VAL A 21 -14.40 -10.43 -6.99
CA VAL A 21 -15.39 -9.35 -7.11
C VAL A 21 -14.93 -8.31 -8.15
N GLY A 22 -13.67 -7.89 -8.11
CA GLY A 22 -13.11 -6.94 -9.08
C GLY A 22 -13.19 -7.46 -10.52
N ASN A 23 -12.81 -8.71 -10.75
CA ASN A 23 -12.88 -9.33 -12.07
C ASN A 23 -14.33 -9.54 -12.55
N PHE A 24 -15.24 -9.92 -11.64
CA PHE A 24 -16.66 -10.09 -11.98
C PHE A 24 -17.31 -8.79 -12.43
N PHE A 25 -17.17 -7.72 -11.65
CA PHE A 25 -17.73 -6.42 -12.00
C PHE A 25 -17.00 -5.79 -13.18
N GLY A 26 -15.68 -5.87 -13.24
CA GLY A 26 -14.89 -5.40 -14.36
C GLY A 26 -15.28 -6.07 -15.67
N GLY A 27 -15.42 -7.39 -15.68
CA GLY A 27 -15.87 -8.16 -16.84
C GLY A 27 -17.30 -7.81 -17.28
N SER A 28 -18.20 -7.55 -16.32
CA SER A 28 -19.57 -7.14 -16.61
C SER A 28 -19.64 -5.74 -17.23
N LEU A 29 -18.84 -4.82 -16.75
CA LEU A 29 -18.74 -3.44 -17.30
C LEU A 29 -18.17 -3.47 -18.73
N ILE A 30 -17.19 -4.32 -19.03
CA ILE A 30 -16.64 -4.51 -20.37
C ILE A 30 -17.74 -4.94 -21.34
N LYS A 31 -18.57 -5.90 -20.94
CA LYS A 31 -19.70 -6.36 -21.77
C LYS A 31 -20.74 -5.26 -22.00
N LEU A 32 -21.00 -4.41 -21.00
CA LEU A 32 -21.92 -3.29 -21.11
C LEU A 32 -21.39 -2.18 -22.02
N SER A 33 -20.08 -1.98 -22.08
CA SER A 33 -19.44 -0.97 -22.94
C SER A 33 -19.37 -1.41 -24.41
N GLY A 34 -19.69 -2.67 -24.73
CA GLY A 34 -19.70 -3.19 -26.09
C GLY A 34 -18.33 -3.33 -26.74
N SER A 35 -17.25 -3.21 -25.98
CA SER A 35 -15.88 -3.37 -26.49
C SER A 35 -15.47 -4.83 -26.48
N GLU A 36 -14.91 -5.31 -27.59
CA GLU A 36 -14.34 -6.69 -27.67
C GLU A 36 -13.04 -6.81 -26.89
N VAL A 37 -12.39 -5.69 -26.55
CA VAL A 37 -11.15 -5.64 -25.78
C VAL A 37 -11.50 -5.60 -24.29
N PRO A 38 -10.86 -6.39 -23.41
CA PRO A 38 -11.11 -6.39 -21.97
C PRO A 38 -10.54 -5.11 -21.28
N SER A 39 -10.81 -3.96 -21.87
CA SER A 39 -10.40 -2.67 -21.38
C SER A 39 -11.53 -1.67 -21.50
N ILE A 40 -11.83 -0.96 -20.41
CA ILE A 40 -12.74 0.18 -20.42
C ILE A 40 -11.86 1.43 -20.51
N ALA A 41 -11.92 2.11 -21.63
CA ALA A 41 -11.22 3.38 -21.79
C ALA A 41 -12.01 4.49 -21.09
N LEU A 42 -11.58 4.91 -19.93
CA LEU A 42 -12.13 6.07 -19.19
C LEU A 42 -11.38 7.36 -19.57
N SER A 43 -11.09 7.55 -20.84
CA SER A 43 -10.19 8.58 -21.34
C SER A 43 -10.51 10.00 -20.85
N GLY A 44 -11.78 10.38 -20.80
CA GLY A 44 -12.18 11.70 -20.32
C GLY A 44 -11.92 11.92 -18.83
N THR A 45 -12.21 10.92 -17.99
CA THR A 45 -11.99 11.00 -16.55
C THR A 45 -10.52 10.81 -16.20
N SER A 46 -9.83 9.90 -16.89
CA SER A 46 -8.39 9.66 -16.73
C SER A 46 -7.55 10.89 -17.04
N TYR A 47 -7.94 11.65 -18.06
CA TYR A 47 -7.27 12.91 -18.40
C TYR A 47 -7.22 13.89 -17.22
N PHE A 48 -8.29 13.97 -16.42
CA PHE A 48 -8.32 14.82 -15.24
C PHE A 48 -7.30 14.37 -14.17
N PHE A 49 -7.11 13.07 -14.00
CA PHE A 49 -6.13 12.51 -13.03
C PHE A 49 -4.68 12.66 -13.52
N HIS A 50 -4.47 12.61 -14.83
CA HIS A 50 -3.14 12.68 -15.44
C HIS A 50 -2.65 14.13 -15.62
N ARG A 51 -3.58 15.09 -15.63
CA ARG A 51 -3.23 16.49 -15.83
C ARG A 51 -2.32 16.98 -14.71
N PRO A 52 -1.19 17.63 -15.04
CA PRO A 52 -0.32 18.24 -14.04
C PRO A 52 -1.11 19.22 -13.16
N LEU A 53 -0.88 19.17 -11.85
CA LEU A 53 -1.55 20.08 -10.91
C LEU A 53 -1.09 21.54 -11.09
N PHE A 54 0.17 21.72 -11.48
CA PHE A 54 0.78 23.03 -11.67
C PHE A 54 0.91 23.36 -13.16
N ALA A 55 0.90 24.64 -13.48
CA ALA A 55 1.06 25.10 -14.86
C ALA A 55 2.43 24.67 -15.42
N GLU A 56 2.46 24.28 -16.69
CA GLU A 56 3.67 23.87 -17.38
C GLU A 56 4.73 24.97 -17.39
N SER A 57 5.93 24.66 -16.95
CA SER A 57 7.11 25.51 -17.05
C SER A 57 8.29 24.71 -17.61
N GLU A 58 9.16 25.34 -18.38
CA GLU A 58 10.29 24.66 -19.05
C GLU A 58 11.47 24.31 -18.12
N GLY A 59 11.31 24.46 -16.78
CA GLY A 59 12.36 24.16 -15.82
C GLY A 59 12.53 22.67 -15.55
N TRP A 60 13.78 22.18 -15.40
CA TRP A 60 14.07 20.80 -15.01
C TRP A 60 13.38 20.40 -13.69
N PHE A 61 13.29 21.35 -12.74
CA PHE A 61 12.62 21.16 -11.45
C PHE A 61 11.11 20.91 -11.62
N TYR A 62 10.49 21.56 -12.58
CA TYR A 62 9.08 21.32 -12.90
C TYR A 62 8.88 19.90 -13.44
N GLN A 63 9.70 19.48 -14.39
CA GLN A 63 9.59 18.18 -15.04
C GLN A 63 9.77 17.03 -14.04
N ASP A 64 10.70 17.16 -13.08
CA ASP A 64 11.02 16.09 -12.13
C ASP A 64 10.10 16.08 -10.90
N PHE A 65 9.54 17.22 -10.48
CA PHE A 65 8.80 17.32 -9.21
C PHE A 65 7.36 17.81 -9.34
N LEU A 66 7.02 18.59 -10.34
CA LEU A 66 5.73 19.26 -10.45
C LEU A 66 4.85 18.79 -11.61
N SER A 67 5.35 17.89 -12.48
CA SER A 67 4.64 17.37 -13.65
C SER A 67 3.65 16.24 -13.34
N TYR A 68 3.57 15.81 -12.08
CA TYR A 68 2.72 14.68 -11.69
C TYR A 68 1.26 15.08 -11.47
N GLY A 69 0.36 14.12 -11.62
CA GLY A 69 -1.05 14.26 -11.30
C GLY A 69 -1.30 14.50 -9.81
N PHE A 70 -2.43 15.07 -9.46
CA PHE A 70 -2.76 15.46 -8.09
C PHE A 70 -2.74 14.28 -7.09
N MET A 71 -2.98 13.05 -7.54
CA MET A 71 -2.99 11.85 -6.69
C MET A 71 -1.61 11.55 -6.07
N VAL A 72 -0.53 11.89 -6.77
CA VAL A 72 0.83 11.70 -6.24
C VAL A 72 1.06 12.61 -5.03
N TYR A 73 0.69 13.88 -5.14
CA TYR A 73 0.81 14.83 -4.01
C TYR A 73 -0.13 14.47 -2.87
N LEU A 74 -1.33 13.99 -3.20
CA LEU A 74 -2.28 13.49 -2.20
C LEU A 74 -1.69 12.30 -1.42
N ALA A 75 -1.04 11.34 -2.10
CA ALA A 75 -0.39 10.20 -1.46
C ALA A 75 0.73 10.64 -0.52
N ILE A 76 1.58 11.59 -0.94
CA ILE A 76 2.64 12.17 -0.12
C ILE A 76 2.02 12.88 1.10
N ALA A 77 0.98 13.70 0.89
CA ALA A 77 0.29 14.41 1.95
C ALA A 77 -0.34 13.44 2.98
N ILE A 78 -0.99 12.36 2.52
CA ILE A 78 -1.54 11.31 3.39
C ILE A 78 -0.42 10.65 4.19
N GLY A 79 0.72 10.33 3.58
CA GLY A 79 1.86 9.71 4.26
C GLY A 79 2.39 10.56 5.42
N PHE A 80 2.61 11.85 5.19
CA PHE A 80 3.03 12.79 6.24
C PHE A 80 1.92 13.06 7.26
N PHE A 81 0.67 13.17 6.83
CA PHE A 81 -0.46 13.34 7.74
C PHE A 81 -0.60 12.16 8.70
N VAL A 82 -0.53 10.92 8.20
CA VAL A 82 -0.58 9.71 9.04
C VAL A 82 0.59 9.67 10.01
N ALA A 83 1.81 10.03 9.57
CA ALA A 83 2.97 10.09 10.44
C ALA A 83 2.78 11.13 11.56
N TRP A 84 2.29 12.32 11.24
CA TRP A 84 1.99 13.36 12.20
C TRP A 84 0.86 12.94 13.15
N PHE A 85 -0.24 12.40 12.61
CA PHE A 85 -1.39 11.92 13.38
C PHE A 85 -0.98 10.86 14.42
N MET A 86 -0.21 9.86 14.00
CA MET A 86 0.26 8.79 14.87
C MET A 86 1.22 9.28 15.98
N LYS A 87 1.93 10.39 15.74
CA LYS A 87 2.90 10.93 16.69
C LYS A 87 2.30 11.98 17.64
N HIS A 88 1.36 12.80 17.17
CA HIS A 88 0.94 14.02 17.89
C HIS A 88 -0.51 13.96 18.39
N THR A 89 -1.29 12.92 18.08
CA THR A 89 -2.69 12.83 18.54
C THR A 89 -2.89 11.78 19.62
N ARG A 90 -3.86 12.01 20.53
CA ARG A 90 -4.26 11.03 21.53
C ARG A 90 -4.79 9.74 20.87
N THR A 91 -5.54 9.87 19.78
CA THR A 91 -6.06 8.72 19.02
C THR A 91 -4.93 7.89 18.40
N GLY A 92 -3.89 8.52 17.86
CA GLY A 92 -2.70 7.84 17.36
C GLY A 92 -1.93 7.12 18.45
N LEU A 93 -1.81 7.74 19.66
CA LEU A 93 -1.19 7.11 20.81
C LEU A 93 -1.98 5.87 21.27
N HIS A 94 -3.31 5.99 21.40
CA HIS A 94 -4.18 4.85 21.72
C HIS A 94 -4.07 3.72 20.71
N LEU A 95 -4.01 4.06 19.41
CA LEU A 95 -3.86 3.07 18.34
C LEU A 95 -2.54 2.31 18.45
N ARG A 96 -1.44 2.99 18.78
CA ARG A 96 -0.15 2.34 19.05
C ARG A 96 -0.20 1.45 20.29
N ALA A 97 -0.81 1.91 21.36
CA ALA A 97 -0.98 1.12 22.58
C ALA A 97 -1.77 -0.16 22.33
N VAL A 98 -2.86 -0.08 21.54
CA VAL A 98 -3.65 -1.25 21.12
C VAL A 98 -2.84 -2.20 20.23
N GLY A 99 -1.93 -1.70 19.41
CA GLY A 99 -1.05 -2.50 18.55
C GLY A 99 0.05 -3.22 19.32
N GLU A 100 0.57 -2.59 20.38
CA GLU A 100 1.63 -3.18 21.20
C GLU A 100 1.08 -4.17 22.24
N ASN A 101 0.14 -3.74 23.06
CA ASN A 101 -0.46 -4.57 24.09
C ASN A 101 -1.93 -4.22 24.31
N PRO A 102 -2.85 -4.95 23.65
CA PRO A 102 -4.28 -4.69 23.79
C PRO A 102 -4.81 -4.93 25.20
N ASN A 103 -4.19 -5.83 26.00
CA ASN A 103 -4.60 -6.11 27.37
C ASN A 103 -4.34 -4.89 28.27
N THR A 104 -3.17 -4.28 28.15
CA THR A 104 -2.84 -3.04 28.88
C THR A 104 -3.69 -1.86 28.41
N ALA A 105 -3.98 -1.78 27.12
CA ALA A 105 -4.87 -0.74 26.57
C ALA A 105 -6.29 -0.87 27.12
N ASP A 106 -6.84 -2.09 27.18
CA ASP A 106 -8.16 -2.35 27.77
C ASP A 106 -8.18 -2.06 29.28
N ALA A 107 -7.12 -2.38 30.02
CA ALA A 107 -6.97 -2.02 31.43
C ALA A 107 -6.98 -0.49 31.65
N ALA A 108 -6.45 0.26 30.69
CA ALA A 108 -6.51 1.73 30.66
C ALA A 108 -7.86 2.28 30.12
N SER A 109 -8.91 1.45 30.05
CA SER A 109 -10.25 1.81 29.55
C SER A 109 -10.29 2.23 28.06
N ILE A 110 -9.31 1.82 27.25
CA ILE A 110 -9.29 2.05 25.82
C ILE A 110 -10.08 0.93 25.11
N ASN A 111 -11.06 1.26 24.32
CA ASN A 111 -11.88 0.28 23.60
C ASN A 111 -11.10 -0.33 22.43
N VAL A 112 -10.42 -1.47 22.69
CA VAL A 112 -9.57 -2.19 21.72
C VAL A 112 -10.31 -2.54 20.43
N THR A 113 -11.55 -3.05 20.54
CA THR A 113 -12.36 -3.47 19.40
C THR A 113 -12.66 -2.29 18.47
N LYS A 114 -13.06 -1.15 19.03
CA LYS A 114 -13.33 0.08 18.26
C LYS A 114 -12.10 0.54 17.49
N TYR A 115 -10.93 0.56 18.13
CA TYR A 115 -9.68 0.98 17.49
C TYR A 115 -9.23 0.02 16.40
N LYS A 116 -9.38 -1.30 16.60
CA LYS A 116 -9.09 -2.31 15.55
C LYS A 116 -10.00 -2.13 14.33
N TYR A 117 -11.30 -1.92 14.52
CA TYR A 117 -12.24 -1.65 13.42
C TYR A 117 -11.90 -0.36 12.67
N MET A 118 -11.72 0.73 13.38
CA MET A 118 -11.37 2.01 12.76
C MET A 118 -10.07 1.93 11.96
N ALA A 119 -9.04 1.32 12.51
CA ALA A 119 -7.76 1.16 11.83
C ALA A 119 -7.88 0.33 10.54
N THR A 120 -8.61 -0.79 10.60
CA THR A 120 -8.83 -1.64 9.43
C THR A 120 -9.64 -0.92 8.35
N CYS A 121 -10.76 -0.28 8.72
CA CYS A 121 -11.61 0.44 7.76
C CYS A 121 -10.88 1.63 7.11
N ILE A 122 -10.21 2.47 7.91
CA ILE A 122 -9.49 3.64 7.39
C ILE A 122 -8.28 3.18 6.55
N GLY A 123 -7.54 2.19 7.01
CA GLY A 123 -6.40 1.63 6.27
C GLY A 123 -6.82 1.05 4.92
N SER A 124 -7.92 0.27 4.89
CA SER A 124 -8.47 -0.27 3.64
C SER A 124 -8.97 0.82 2.69
N MET A 125 -9.56 1.89 3.23
CA MET A 125 -10.01 3.03 2.44
C MET A 125 -8.82 3.73 1.77
N ILE A 126 -7.73 3.97 2.51
CA ILE A 126 -6.49 4.55 1.96
C ILE A 126 -5.86 3.61 0.92
N ALA A 127 -5.83 2.31 1.18
CA ALA A 127 -5.35 1.33 0.21
C ALA A 127 -6.18 1.32 -1.08
N GLY A 128 -7.50 1.53 -0.98
CA GLY A 128 -8.40 1.67 -2.13
C GLY A 128 -8.05 2.87 -3.04
N LEU A 129 -7.56 3.98 -2.46
CA LEU A 129 -7.06 5.11 -3.24
C LEU A 129 -5.83 4.73 -4.09
N GLY A 130 -5.00 3.82 -3.61
CA GLY A 130 -3.89 3.26 -4.38
C GLY A 130 -4.35 2.47 -5.61
N GLY A 131 -5.44 1.70 -5.48
CA GLY A 131 -6.08 1.01 -6.61
C GLY A 131 -6.68 1.99 -7.62
N LEU A 132 -7.33 3.06 -7.14
CA LEU A 132 -7.85 4.13 -7.98
C LEU A 132 -6.73 4.83 -8.77
N TYR A 133 -5.64 5.17 -8.11
CA TYR A 133 -4.45 5.74 -8.75
C TYR A 133 -3.93 4.83 -9.86
N TYR A 134 -3.84 3.54 -9.59
CA TYR A 134 -3.35 2.58 -10.58
C TYR A 134 -4.20 2.57 -11.85
N VAL A 135 -5.52 2.53 -11.72
CA VAL A 135 -6.42 2.48 -12.89
C VAL A 135 -6.47 3.82 -13.62
N MET A 136 -6.60 4.93 -12.89
CA MET A 136 -6.87 6.24 -13.48
C MET A 136 -5.62 6.94 -14.00
N ASP A 137 -4.49 6.80 -13.28
CA ASP A 137 -3.25 7.48 -13.63
C ASP A 137 -2.29 6.52 -14.34
N TYR A 138 -1.84 5.46 -13.68
CA TYR A 138 -0.83 4.55 -14.22
C TYR A 138 -1.29 3.78 -15.47
N ALA A 139 -2.52 3.26 -15.47
CA ALA A 139 -3.11 2.51 -16.58
C ALA A 139 -3.89 3.41 -17.55
N SER A 140 -3.83 4.74 -17.41
CA SER A 140 -4.49 5.72 -18.28
C SER A 140 -6.00 5.46 -18.47
N GLY A 141 -6.68 5.03 -17.40
CA GLY A 141 -8.11 4.73 -17.41
C GLY A 141 -8.48 3.38 -18.03
N VAL A 142 -7.51 2.53 -18.31
CA VAL A 142 -7.76 1.21 -18.87
C VAL A 142 -7.93 0.19 -17.74
N TRP A 143 -9.10 -0.45 -17.68
CA TRP A 143 -9.34 -1.58 -16.79
C TRP A 143 -8.97 -2.89 -17.49
N SER A 144 -8.13 -3.69 -16.85
CA SER A 144 -7.91 -5.08 -17.24
C SER A 144 -7.92 -6.01 -16.03
N ASN A 145 -8.39 -7.24 -16.23
CA ASN A 145 -8.46 -8.21 -15.15
C ASN A 145 -7.06 -8.56 -14.65
N ASN A 146 -6.89 -8.62 -13.34
CA ASN A 146 -5.61 -8.90 -12.66
C ASN A 146 -4.45 -7.94 -13.00
N ALA A 147 -4.72 -6.77 -13.59
CA ALA A 147 -3.69 -5.82 -14.00
C ALA A 147 -2.83 -5.29 -12.86
N PHE A 148 -3.39 -5.22 -11.65
CA PHE A 148 -2.64 -4.80 -10.47
C PHE A 148 -1.52 -5.79 -10.11
N GLY A 149 -1.72 -7.10 -10.39
CA GLY A 149 -0.72 -8.15 -10.18
C GLY A 149 -0.18 -8.20 -8.75
N ASP A 150 1.13 -8.39 -8.64
CA ASP A 150 1.81 -8.55 -7.34
C ASP A 150 2.18 -7.25 -6.63
N ARG A 151 1.72 -6.09 -7.11
CA ARG A 151 2.06 -4.78 -6.52
C ARG A 151 1.59 -4.63 -5.08
N GLY A 152 0.52 -5.34 -4.70
CA GLY A 152 0.05 -5.41 -3.31
C GLY A 152 1.09 -6.05 -2.40
N TRP A 153 1.76 -7.11 -2.85
CA TRP A 153 2.85 -7.77 -2.11
C TRP A 153 4.08 -6.87 -2.02
N LEU A 154 4.38 -6.12 -3.08
CA LEU A 154 5.44 -5.11 -3.06
C LEU A 154 5.17 -4.02 -2.01
N ALA A 155 3.92 -3.58 -1.87
CA ALA A 155 3.53 -2.62 -0.84
C ALA A 155 3.70 -3.19 0.58
N ILE A 156 3.40 -4.47 0.81
CA ILE A 156 3.67 -5.15 2.09
C ILE A 156 5.17 -5.21 2.35
N ALA A 157 5.98 -5.59 1.36
CA ALA A 157 7.44 -5.61 1.47
C ALA A 157 7.99 -4.22 1.85
N LEU A 158 7.44 -3.16 1.26
CA LEU A 158 7.80 -1.78 1.60
C LEU A 158 7.45 -1.42 3.06
N VAL A 159 6.28 -1.81 3.57
CA VAL A 159 5.90 -1.59 4.97
C VAL A 159 6.86 -2.28 5.92
N ILE A 160 7.24 -3.53 5.61
CA ILE A 160 8.22 -4.30 6.38
C ILE A 160 9.60 -3.61 6.33
N PHE A 161 10.04 -3.17 5.15
CA PHE A 161 11.30 -2.44 4.95
C PHE A 161 11.37 -1.17 5.82
N THR A 162 10.26 -0.44 5.93
CA THR A 162 10.18 0.80 6.72
C THR A 162 9.98 0.56 8.20
N ILE A 163 9.94 -0.70 8.62
CA ILE A 163 9.75 -1.10 10.02
C ILE A 163 8.50 -0.42 10.62
N TRP A 164 7.40 -0.47 9.88
CA TRP A 164 6.10 0.14 10.24
C TRP A 164 6.16 1.66 10.57
N ARG A 165 7.19 2.37 10.10
CA ARG A 165 7.33 3.82 10.31
C ARG A 165 6.81 4.60 9.11
N SER A 166 5.67 5.26 9.26
CA SER A 166 5.01 6.00 8.16
C SER A 166 5.86 7.14 7.57
N ASN A 167 6.67 7.83 8.40
CA ASN A 167 7.54 8.90 7.93
C ASN A 167 8.66 8.40 7.01
N VAL A 168 9.18 7.21 7.27
CA VAL A 168 10.19 6.56 6.42
C VAL A 168 9.54 6.01 5.16
N GLY A 169 8.25 5.65 5.23
CA GLY A 169 7.48 5.06 4.13
C GLY A 169 7.46 5.91 2.86
N VAL A 170 7.35 7.23 3.00
CA VAL A 170 7.34 8.14 1.84
C VAL A 170 8.69 8.09 1.09
N PHE A 171 9.80 8.15 1.80
CA PHE A 171 11.13 8.07 1.15
C PHE A 171 11.42 6.67 0.62
N ALA A 172 11.03 5.65 1.36
CA ALA A 172 11.20 4.26 0.94
C ALA A 172 10.37 3.94 -0.30
N SER A 173 9.18 4.54 -0.49
CA SER A 173 8.37 4.33 -1.69
C SER A 173 9.06 4.84 -2.95
N ILE A 174 9.80 5.93 -2.87
CA ILE A 174 10.61 6.44 -3.99
C ILE A 174 11.76 5.47 -4.30
N LEU A 175 12.46 4.98 -3.28
CA LEU A 175 13.52 3.99 -3.45
C LEU A 175 12.98 2.69 -4.09
N PHE A 176 11.87 2.16 -3.57
CA PHE A 176 11.26 0.94 -4.10
C PHE A 176 10.71 1.12 -5.51
N GLY A 177 10.12 2.29 -5.80
CA GLY A 177 9.71 2.65 -7.16
C GLY A 177 10.89 2.64 -8.13
N GLY A 178 12.02 3.24 -7.74
CA GLY A 178 13.27 3.20 -8.51
C GLY A 178 13.78 1.78 -8.74
N LEU A 179 13.84 0.96 -7.69
CA LEU A 179 14.26 -0.45 -7.80
C LEU A 179 13.32 -1.26 -8.69
N TYR A 180 12.00 -1.01 -8.58
CA TYR A 180 11.01 -1.70 -9.41
C TYR A 180 11.14 -1.36 -10.90
N ILE A 181 11.44 -0.09 -11.23
CA ILE A 181 11.60 0.35 -12.62
C ILE A 181 12.98 -0.03 -13.18
N LEU A 182 13.96 -0.25 -12.33
CA LEU A 182 15.36 -0.50 -12.72
C LEU A 182 15.51 -1.59 -13.79
N HIS A 183 14.68 -2.64 -13.73
CA HIS A 183 14.68 -3.72 -14.71
C HIS A 183 14.33 -3.30 -16.14
N MET A 184 13.71 -2.11 -16.32
CA MET A 184 13.36 -1.58 -17.63
C MET A 184 14.54 -0.84 -18.28
N TYR A 185 15.42 -0.26 -17.46
CA TYR A 185 16.55 0.57 -17.91
C TYR A 185 17.85 -0.21 -18.11
N ILE A 186 17.98 -1.38 -17.49
CA ILE A 186 19.18 -2.19 -17.66
C ILE A 186 19.08 -3.01 -18.95
N PRO A 187 20.03 -2.83 -19.89
CA PRO A 187 20.08 -3.62 -21.11
C PRO A 187 20.47 -5.05 -20.76
N THR A 188 19.48 -5.91 -20.55
CA THR A 188 19.68 -7.31 -20.16
C THR A 188 19.91 -8.26 -21.35
N GLY A 189 20.19 -7.72 -22.53
CA GLY A 189 20.29 -8.53 -23.73
C GLY A 189 18.98 -9.31 -23.99
N SER A 190 19.07 -10.43 -24.67
CA SER A 190 17.91 -11.28 -25.01
C SER A 190 17.52 -12.27 -23.91
N ASN A 191 18.10 -12.21 -22.72
CA ASN A 191 17.87 -13.21 -21.68
C ASN A 191 16.74 -12.78 -20.70
N PRO A 192 15.54 -13.37 -20.80
CA PRO A 192 14.40 -13.01 -19.94
C PRO A 192 14.64 -13.34 -18.47
N ALA A 193 15.48 -14.33 -18.16
CA ALA A 193 15.78 -14.71 -16.77
C ALA A 193 16.47 -13.58 -15.99
N VAL A 194 17.30 -12.79 -16.64
CA VAL A 194 17.98 -11.66 -16.02
C VAL A 194 16.98 -10.54 -15.66
N LYS A 195 15.96 -10.31 -16.49
CA LYS A 195 14.90 -9.34 -16.19
C LYS A 195 14.09 -9.74 -14.95
N GLU A 196 13.75 -11.02 -14.83
CA GLU A 196 13.06 -11.53 -13.66
C GLU A 196 13.90 -11.40 -12.38
N LEU A 197 15.21 -11.61 -12.48
CA LEU A 197 16.13 -11.41 -11.35
C LEU A 197 16.10 -9.95 -10.85
N TYR A 198 16.08 -8.96 -11.75
CA TYR A 198 15.97 -7.56 -11.36
C TYR A 198 14.62 -7.21 -10.73
N LYS A 199 13.52 -7.84 -11.13
CA LYS A 199 12.22 -7.69 -10.46
C LYS A 199 12.22 -8.19 -9.01
N MET A 200 13.12 -9.12 -8.66
CA MET A 200 13.26 -9.62 -7.29
C MET A 200 14.02 -8.64 -6.37
N LEU A 201 14.73 -7.63 -6.91
CA LEU A 201 15.57 -6.72 -6.12
C LEU A 201 14.85 -6.08 -4.93
N PRO A 202 13.64 -5.52 -5.05
CA PRO A 202 12.94 -4.92 -3.91
C PRO A 202 12.71 -5.92 -2.77
N TYR A 203 12.41 -7.17 -3.11
CA TYR A 203 12.17 -8.24 -2.11
C TYR A 203 13.48 -8.67 -1.45
N ILE A 204 14.57 -8.79 -2.22
CA ILE A 204 15.90 -9.11 -1.69
C ILE A 204 16.35 -8.01 -0.72
N VAL A 205 16.20 -6.74 -1.09
CA VAL A 205 16.51 -5.59 -0.22
C VAL A 205 15.69 -5.65 1.07
N THR A 206 14.41 -6.00 0.99
CA THR A 206 13.55 -6.17 2.18
C THR A 206 14.08 -7.27 3.10
N ILE A 207 14.46 -8.43 2.56
CA ILE A 207 15.02 -9.55 3.34
C ILE A 207 16.32 -9.12 4.03
N VAL A 208 17.20 -8.44 3.33
CA VAL A 208 18.48 -7.95 3.88
C VAL A 208 18.22 -6.98 5.05
N VAL A 209 17.28 -6.05 4.89
CA VAL A 209 16.91 -5.09 5.96
C VAL A 209 16.31 -5.81 7.16
N LEU A 210 15.44 -6.80 6.94
CA LEU A 210 14.91 -7.63 8.03
C LEU A 210 16.02 -8.38 8.79
N CYS A 211 16.97 -8.97 8.08
CA CYS A 211 18.11 -9.65 8.70
C CYS A 211 18.94 -8.67 9.56
N ILE A 212 19.25 -7.49 9.03
CA ILE A 212 20.01 -6.47 9.76
C ILE A 212 19.22 -5.97 10.99
N SER A 213 17.91 -5.71 10.82
CA SER A 213 17.04 -5.26 11.90
C SER A 213 16.94 -6.32 13.02
N SER A 214 16.82 -7.59 12.65
CA SER A 214 16.78 -8.72 13.58
C SER A 214 18.08 -8.85 14.39
N LEU A 215 19.22 -8.63 13.74
CA LEU A 215 20.54 -8.68 14.41
C LEU A 215 20.70 -7.53 15.43
N ARG A 216 20.15 -6.36 15.15
CA ARG A 216 20.24 -5.19 16.05
C ARG A 216 19.43 -5.31 17.34
N LYS A 217 18.44 -6.19 17.42
CA LYS A 217 17.58 -6.47 18.58
C LYS A 217 16.98 -5.22 19.28
N LYS A 218 16.90 -4.09 18.61
CA LYS A 218 16.24 -2.90 19.13
C LYS A 218 14.74 -3.06 19.03
N ARG A 219 14.01 -2.85 20.12
CA ARG A 219 12.55 -2.94 20.15
C ARG A 219 11.85 -1.97 19.19
N GLU A 220 12.47 -0.83 18.96
CA GLU A 220 11.96 0.17 18.02
C GLU A 220 11.97 -0.29 16.55
N ASP A 221 12.79 -1.29 16.25
CA ASP A 221 12.98 -1.86 14.92
C ASP A 221 12.20 -3.18 14.74
N GLN A 222 11.23 -3.46 15.59
CA GLN A 222 10.38 -4.64 15.53
C GLN A 222 8.94 -4.29 15.17
N PRO A 223 8.18 -5.24 14.57
CA PRO A 223 6.75 -5.05 14.33
C PRO A 223 6.00 -4.89 15.66
N PRO A 224 4.80 -4.28 15.65
CA PRO A 224 3.93 -4.26 16.81
C PRO A 224 3.71 -5.66 17.37
N GLN A 225 3.84 -5.87 18.67
CA GLN A 225 3.83 -7.21 19.29
C GLN A 225 2.54 -7.99 19.03
N HIS A 226 1.41 -7.30 18.94
CA HIS A 226 0.11 -7.93 18.72
C HIS A 226 -0.33 -7.95 17.25
N LEU A 227 0.62 -7.80 16.30
CA LEU A 227 0.32 -7.85 14.88
C LEU A 227 -0.11 -9.25 14.46
N GLY A 228 -1.26 -9.38 13.82
CA GLY A 228 -1.78 -10.65 13.33
C GLY A 228 -2.41 -11.55 14.39
N LEU A 229 -2.44 -11.13 15.66
CA LEU A 229 -3.00 -11.92 16.76
C LEU A 229 -4.44 -11.50 17.06
N PRO A 230 -5.36 -12.46 17.30
CA PRO A 230 -6.70 -12.18 17.78
C PRO A 230 -6.64 -11.67 19.24
N TYR A 231 -7.57 -10.81 19.61
CA TYR A 231 -7.69 -10.29 20.97
C TYR A 231 -8.88 -10.92 21.68
N PHE A 232 -8.65 -11.48 22.84
CA PHE A 232 -9.65 -12.10 23.72
C PHE A 232 -9.66 -11.36 25.06
N ARG A 233 -10.78 -10.73 25.39
CA ARG A 233 -10.92 -9.99 26.66
C ARG A 233 -10.99 -10.91 27.88
N GLU A 234 -11.44 -12.14 27.66
CA GLU A 234 -11.70 -13.13 28.70
C GLU A 234 -10.46 -13.95 29.11
N GLU A 235 -9.37 -13.85 28.37
CA GLU A 235 -8.09 -14.55 28.64
C GLU A 235 -7.13 -13.67 29.46
N ARG A 236 -7.64 -13.03 30.54
CA ARG A 236 -6.82 -12.23 31.45
C ARG A 236 -6.21 -13.11 32.56
#